data_875f67f788d63305de8c58b3348f18c3
#
_entry.id   875f67f788d63305de8c58b3348f18c3
#
_cell.length_a   1.000
_cell.length_b   1.000
_cell.length_c   1.000
_cell.angle_alpha   90.00
_cell.angle_beta   90.00
_cell.angle_gamma   90.00
#
_symmetry.space_group_name_H-M   'P 1'
#
loop_
_entity.id
_entity.type
_entity.pdbx_description
1 polymer ?
#
loop_
_entity_poly.entity_id
_entity_poly.type
_entity_poly.pdbx_seq_one_letter_code
_entity_poly.pdbx_strand_id
1 'polypeptide(L)'
;MKQMICSICSYTYDESVGIPDAGIAPGTKWEDLPADWKCPVCKAGKDAFKPKEEKTASQEVLEKPHVDKELSPMEMSIICSNLARGCEKQYLPQQADDFRKLAEFFRSKAAPVEEASTAKLLELIDKDLSVGYPYGNAIAGEKPDRGGLRCQVWSEKVTRMLQSLLTRYESEGDKMLENTGVWVCTVGGWVYGGDMAPELCAVCKVPSWKIKKME
;
A
#
# COMPACT_ATOMS: atom_id res chain seq x y z
N MET A 1 20.46 -16.23 12.07
CA MET A 1 20.09 -14.86 12.47
C MET A 1 18.71 -14.58 11.95
N LYS A 2 17.87 -13.90 12.73
CA LYS A 2 16.48 -13.66 12.34
C LYS A 2 16.34 -12.48 11.38
N GLN A 3 15.37 -12.55 10.50
CA GLN A 3 14.91 -11.40 9.74
C GLN A 3 13.49 -11.07 10.18
N MET A 4 13.25 -9.79 10.51
CA MET A 4 11.95 -9.29 10.93
C MET A 4 11.43 -8.33 9.87
N ILE A 5 10.21 -8.55 9.38
CA ILE A 5 9.60 -7.73 8.34
C ILE A 5 8.49 -6.85 8.91
N CYS A 6 8.55 -5.57 8.59
CA CYS A 6 7.49 -4.62 8.93
C CYS A 6 6.22 -4.94 8.10
N SER A 7 5.11 -5.25 8.76
CA SER A 7 3.83 -5.54 8.10
C SER A 7 3.25 -4.31 7.37
N ILE A 8 3.67 -3.09 7.74
CA ILE A 8 3.18 -1.84 7.14
C ILE A 8 3.92 -1.52 5.83
N CYS A 9 5.27 -1.49 5.84
CA CYS A 9 6.07 -1.02 4.69
C CYS A 9 6.98 -2.09 4.09
N SER A 10 6.97 -3.30 4.63
CA SER A 10 7.85 -4.42 4.25
C SER A 10 9.34 -4.13 4.39
N TYR A 11 9.72 -3.14 5.20
CA TYR A 11 11.11 -2.96 5.60
C TYR A 11 11.55 -4.21 6.35
N THR A 12 12.70 -4.75 5.99
CA THR A 12 13.27 -5.93 6.67
C THR A 12 14.42 -5.49 7.55
N TYR A 13 14.30 -5.73 8.85
CA TYR A 13 15.43 -5.70 9.78
C TYR A 13 16.13 -7.06 9.71
N ASP A 14 17.40 -7.04 9.42
CA ASP A 14 18.24 -8.23 9.36
C ASP A 14 19.29 -8.13 10.48
N GLU A 15 19.24 -9.08 11.41
CA GLU A 15 20.17 -9.11 12.54
C GLU A 15 21.64 -9.19 12.10
N SER A 16 21.90 -9.80 10.94
CA SER A 16 23.27 -9.90 10.43
C SER A 16 23.85 -8.58 9.93
N VAL A 17 22.97 -7.66 9.52
CA VAL A 17 23.35 -6.37 8.93
C VAL A 17 23.23 -5.22 9.93
N GLY A 18 22.24 -5.27 10.82
CA GLY A 18 21.91 -4.15 11.71
C GLY A 18 21.42 -2.93 10.96
N ILE A 19 21.64 -1.76 11.54
CA ILE A 19 21.39 -0.43 10.92
C ILE A 19 22.50 0.50 11.38
N PRO A 20 23.71 0.43 10.82
CA PRO A 20 24.86 1.19 11.27
C PRO A 20 24.62 2.70 11.31
N ASP A 21 23.90 3.24 10.33
CA ASP A 21 23.53 4.66 10.23
C ASP A 21 22.63 5.15 11.39
N ALA A 22 21.93 4.22 12.05
CA ALA A 22 21.13 4.47 13.24
C ALA A 22 21.80 4.00 14.54
N GLY A 23 23.09 3.68 14.51
CA GLY A 23 23.87 3.23 15.68
C GLY A 23 23.60 1.78 16.11
N ILE A 24 22.93 0.99 15.27
CA ILE A 24 22.62 -0.43 15.54
C ILE A 24 23.65 -1.29 14.80
N ALA A 25 24.58 -1.87 15.55
CA ALA A 25 25.67 -2.67 14.98
C ALA A 25 25.17 -3.96 14.30
N PRO A 26 25.88 -4.47 13.28
CA PRO A 26 25.67 -5.82 12.77
C PRO A 26 25.76 -6.87 13.90
N GLY A 27 24.86 -7.85 13.88
CA GLY A 27 24.73 -8.87 14.91
C GLY A 27 23.78 -8.52 16.06
N THR A 28 23.24 -7.29 16.12
CA THR A 28 22.24 -6.92 17.12
C THR A 28 20.95 -7.73 16.92
N LYS A 29 20.51 -8.44 17.96
CA LYS A 29 19.29 -9.24 17.90
C LYS A 29 18.05 -8.34 17.95
N TRP A 30 16.96 -8.83 17.39
CA TRP A 30 15.67 -8.14 17.43
C TRP A 30 15.20 -7.81 18.85
N GLU A 31 15.44 -8.74 19.75
CA GLU A 31 15.06 -8.62 21.15
C GLU A 31 15.84 -7.50 21.85
N ASP A 32 17.09 -7.26 21.43
CA ASP A 32 18.00 -6.28 22.04
C ASP A 32 17.75 -4.83 21.55
N LEU A 33 16.91 -4.65 20.52
CA LEU A 33 16.49 -3.32 20.09
C LEU A 33 15.64 -2.64 21.17
N PRO A 34 15.79 -1.31 21.39
CA PRO A 34 14.97 -0.57 22.35
C PRO A 34 13.47 -0.81 22.18
N ALA A 35 12.71 -0.78 23.27
CA ALA A 35 11.27 -1.01 23.23
C ALA A 35 10.53 0.07 22.41
N ASP A 36 11.06 1.29 22.42
CA ASP A 36 10.57 2.46 21.68
C ASP A 36 11.13 2.57 20.26
N TRP A 37 11.93 1.57 19.82
CA TRP A 37 12.46 1.55 18.46
C TRP A 37 11.33 1.55 17.42
N LYS A 38 11.54 2.36 16.37
CA LYS A 38 10.57 2.53 15.30
C LYS A 38 11.17 2.18 13.94
N CYS A 39 10.33 1.67 13.07
CA CYS A 39 10.70 1.40 11.70
C CYS A 39 11.34 2.64 11.04
N PRO A 40 12.56 2.55 10.47
CA PRO A 40 13.22 3.69 9.86
C PRO A 40 12.46 4.25 8.66
N VAL A 41 11.61 3.45 8.03
CA VAL A 41 10.86 3.82 6.82
C VAL A 41 9.49 4.42 7.15
N CYS A 42 8.65 3.75 7.96
CA CYS A 42 7.27 4.16 8.21
C CYS A 42 6.98 4.57 9.65
N LYS A 43 7.99 4.54 10.53
CA LYS A 43 7.90 4.90 11.95
C LYS A 43 6.98 4.02 12.80
N ALA A 44 6.47 2.91 12.27
CA ALA A 44 5.70 1.93 13.03
C ALA A 44 6.54 1.32 14.16
N GLY A 45 5.91 0.95 15.25
CA GLY A 45 6.56 0.30 16.40
C GLY A 45 7.00 -1.13 16.12
N LYS A 46 7.66 -1.75 17.09
CA LYS A 46 8.11 -3.16 17.01
C LYS A 46 6.96 -4.15 16.84
N ASP A 47 5.79 -3.83 17.36
CA ASP A 47 4.53 -4.60 17.25
C ASP A 47 4.08 -4.83 15.80
N ALA A 48 4.43 -3.91 14.91
CA ALA A 48 4.16 -4.05 13.48
C ALA A 48 5.11 -5.01 12.75
N PHE A 49 6.10 -5.60 13.43
CA PHE A 49 7.06 -6.51 12.81
C PHE A 49 6.73 -7.98 13.10
N LYS A 50 6.88 -8.79 12.07
CA LYS A 50 6.73 -10.25 12.15
C LYS A 50 8.00 -10.95 11.69
N PRO A 51 8.31 -12.15 12.21
CA PRO A 51 9.38 -12.95 11.65
C PRO A 51 9.18 -13.14 10.15
N LYS A 52 10.23 -13.00 9.37
CA LYS A 52 10.20 -13.36 7.96
C LYS A 52 10.19 -14.89 7.88
N GLU A 53 9.00 -15.46 7.78
CA GLU A 53 8.86 -16.88 7.49
C GLU A 53 9.45 -17.16 6.12
N GLU A 54 10.35 -18.13 6.01
CA GLU A 54 10.65 -18.75 4.73
C GLU A 54 9.34 -19.38 4.26
N LYS A 55 8.78 -18.84 3.18
CA LYS A 55 7.58 -19.40 2.57
C LYS A 55 7.92 -20.80 2.08
N THR A 56 7.74 -21.79 2.95
CA THR A 56 7.41 -23.13 2.49
C THR A 56 6.05 -22.97 1.81
N ALA A 57 6.05 -23.12 0.51
CA ALA A 57 4.84 -23.07 -0.30
C ALA A 57 3.94 -24.25 0.09
N SER A 58 3.17 -24.10 1.16
CA SER A 58 1.93 -24.83 1.31
C SER A 58 0.99 -24.27 0.24
N GLN A 59 0.75 -25.07 -0.78
CA GLN A 59 -0.32 -24.84 -1.74
C GLN A 59 -1.67 -24.95 -0.98
N GLU A 60 -2.02 -23.95 -0.20
CA GLU A 60 -3.41 -23.70 0.10
C GLU A 60 -4.07 -23.38 -1.24
N VAL A 61 -5.09 -24.16 -1.57
CA VAL A 61 -5.94 -23.88 -2.74
C VAL A 61 -6.58 -22.51 -2.49
N LEU A 62 -5.94 -21.48 -3.05
CA LEU A 62 -6.46 -20.12 -2.97
C LEU A 62 -7.78 -20.10 -3.74
N GLU A 63 -8.88 -19.88 -3.04
CA GLU A 63 -10.18 -19.71 -3.68
C GLU A 63 -10.06 -18.59 -4.73
N LYS A 64 -10.46 -18.94 -5.97
CA LYS A 64 -10.55 -17.90 -7.03
C LYS A 64 -11.49 -16.81 -6.56
N PRO A 65 -11.04 -15.56 -6.44
CA PRO A 65 -11.99 -14.48 -6.29
C PRO A 65 -12.94 -14.51 -7.48
N HIS A 66 -14.23 -14.38 -7.24
CA HIS A 66 -15.27 -14.42 -8.28
C HIS A 66 -14.97 -13.34 -9.33
N VAL A 67 -14.47 -13.75 -10.49
CA VAL A 67 -14.07 -12.85 -11.60
C VAL A 67 -15.23 -12.58 -12.55
N ASP A 68 -16.33 -13.35 -12.44
CA ASP A 68 -17.50 -13.26 -13.32
C ASP A 68 -18.55 -12.24 -12.81
N LYS A 69 -18.12 -11.28 -12.00
CA LYS A 69 -18.99 -10.19 -11.54
C LYS A 69 -19.08 -9.11 -12.62
N GLU A 70 -20.28 -8.71 -12.96
CA GLU A 70 -20.50 -7.50 -13.71
C GLU A 70 -19.95 -6.29 -12.93
N LEU A 71 -19.08 -5.51 -13.58
CA LEU A 71 -18.41 -4.39 -12.91
C LEU A 71 -19.40 -3.24 -12.68
N SER A 72 -19.41 -2.69 -11.48
CA SER A 72 -20.18 -1.49 -11.18
C SER A 72 -19.65 -0.27 -11.96
N PRO A 73 -20.47 0.77 -12.18
CA PRO A 73 -20.01 1.99 -12.83
C PRO A 73 -18.79 2.62 -12.15
N MET A 74 -18.67 2.56 -10.83
CA MET A 74 -17.48 3.07 -10.12
C MET A 74 -16.23 2.23 -10.41
N GLU A 75 -16.34 0.90 -10.44
CA GLU A 75 -15.22 0.02 -10.81
C GLU A 75 -14.76 0.29 -12.25
N MET A 76 -15.69 0.48 -13.19
CA MET A 76 -15.39 0.88 -14.57
C MET A 76 -14.68 2.24 -14.62
N SER A 77 -15.11 3.21 -13.83
CA SER A 77 -14.46 4.52 -13.72
C SER A 77 -13.02 4.40 -13.23
N ILE A 78 -12.77 3.60 -12.21
CA ILE A 78 -11.43 3.36 -11.65
C ILE A 78 -10.53 2.71 -12.69
N ILE A 79 -11.00 1.70 -13.41
CA ILE A 79 -10.25 1.03 -14.48
C ILE A 79 -9.87 2.03 -15.57
N CYS A 80 -10.83 2.81 -16.07
CA CYS A 80 -10.57 3.83 -17.07
C CYS A 80 -9.57 4.89 -16.60
N SER A 81 -9.65 5.32 -15.34
CA SER A 81 -8.69 6.25 -14.74
C SER A 81 -7.28 5.67 -14.70
N ASN A 82 -7.13 4.39 -14.36
CA ASN A 82 -5.84 3.70 -14.37
C ASN A 82 -5.28 3.53 -15.80
N LEU A 83 -6.13 3.24 -16.78
CA LEU A 83 -5.74 3.16 -18.20
C LEU A 83 -5.27 4.53 -18.71
N ALA A 84 -5.97 5.62 -18.36
CA ALA A 84 -5.54 6.98 -18.67
C ALA A 84 -4.12 7.26 -18.15
N ARG A 85 -3.86 6.86 -16.90
CA ARG A 85 -2.54 7.00 -16.27
C ARG A 85 -1.47 6.16 -16.97
N GLY A 86 -1.82 4.97 -17.42
CA GLY A 86 -0.95 4.10 -18.23
C GLY A 86 -0.59 4.73 -19.57
N CYS A 87 -1.56 5.32 -20.27
CA CYS A 87 -1.37 6.03 -21.53
C CYS A 87 -0.48 7.28 -21.36
N GLU A 88 -0.67 8.07 -20.29
CA GLU A 88 0.22 9.19 -20.00
C GLU A 88 1.69 8.78 -19.89
N LYS A 89 1.95 7.66 -19.19
CA LYS A 89 3.32 7.13 -19.02
C LYS A 89 3.92 6.62 -20.33
N GLN A 90 3.09 6.27 -21.29
CA GLN A 90 3.49 5.83 -22.63
C GLN A 90 3.51 6.95 -23.66
N TYR A 91 3.30 8.20 -23.22
CA TYR A 91 3.24 9.38 -24.09
C TYR A 91 2.14 9.30 -25.15
N LEU A 92 0.97 8.75 -24.79
CA LEU A 92 -0.23 8.63 -25.61
C LEU A 92 -1.31 9.60 -25.11
N PRO A 93 -1.18 10.92 -25.34
CA PRO A 93 -2.02 11.94 -24.69
C PRO A 93 -3.50 11.86 -25.12
N GLN A 94 -3.76 11.53 -26.38
CA GLN A 94 -5.13 11.42 -26.88
C GLN A 94 -5.87 10.26 -26.22
N GLN A 95 -5.26 9.08 -26.17
CA GLN A 95 -5.84 7.91 -25.52
C GLN A 95 -6.01 8.15 -24.02
N ALA A 96 -5.08 8.85 -23.37
CA ALA A 96 -5.21 9.24 -21.97
C ALA A 96 -6.44 10.13 -21.74
N ASP A 97 -6.68 11.10 -22.64
CA ASP A 97 -7.85 11.98 -22.57
C ASP A 97 -9.16 11.21 -22.81
N ASP A 98 -9.21 10.31 -23.77
CA ASP A 98 -10.38 9.49 -24.06
C ASP A 98 -10.70 8.58 -22.86
N PHE A 99 -9.71 7.96 -22.22
CA PHE A 99 -9.96 7.19 -21.00
C PHE A 99 -10.40 8.06 -19.81
N ARG A 100 -9.95 9.31 -19.70
CA ARG A 100 -10.47 10.24 -18.68
C ARG A 100 -11.93 10.56 -18.89
N LYS A 101 -12.35 10.80 -20.13
CA LYS A 101 -13.76 11.02 -20.48
C LYS A 101 -14.64 9.81 -20.14
N LEU A 102 -14.14 8.60 -20.44
CA LEU A 102 -14.82 7.36 -20.05
C LEU A 102 -14.90 7.20 -18.53
N ALA A 103 -13.83 7.51 -17.81
CA ALA A 103 -13.82 7.47 -16.35
C ALA A 103 -14.87 8.41 -15.77
N GLU A 104 -14.96 9.64 -16.26
CA GLU A 104 -15.96 10.61 -15.81
C GLU A 104 -17.38 10.18 -16.17
N PHE A 105 -17.59 9.64 -17.38
CA PHE A 105 -18.90 9.09 -17.79
C PHE A 105 -19.37 8.00 -16.83
N PHE A 106 -18.53 7.01 -16.53
CA PHE A 106 -18.91 5.94 -15.60
C PHE A 106 -19.08 6.46 -14.16
N ARG A 107 -18.26 7.42 -13.73
CA ARG A 107 -18.41 8.05 -12.42
C ARG A 107 -19.77 8.75 -12.29
N SER A 108 -20.22 9.43 -13.34
CA SER A 108 -21.53 10.10 -13.35
C SER A 108 -22.72 9.13 -13.26
N LYS A 109 -22.50 7.84 -13.55
CA LYS A 109 -23.52 6.78 -13.46
C LYS A 109 -23.44 5.99 -12.15
N ALA A 110 -22.41 6.23 -11.33
CA ALA A 110 -22.26 5.54 -10.06
C ALA A 110 -23.28 6.09 -9.05
N ALA A 111 -24.03 5.19 -8.43
CA ALA A 111 -24.89 5.55 -7.30
C ALA A 111 -24.05 5.76 -6.04
N PRO A 112 -24.46 6.67 -5.14
CA PRO A 112 -23.87 6.74 -3.82
C PRO A 112 -23.97 5.40 -3.09
N VAL A 113 -22.96 5.07 -2.31
CA VAL A 113 -22.98 3.88 -1.45
C VAL A 113 -23.80 4.22 -0.20
N GLU A 114 -24.88 3.47 0.01
CA GLU A 114 -25.63 3.54 1.25
C GLU A 114 -24.78 3.00 2.41
N GLU A 115 -24.89 3.61 3.58
CA GLU A 115 -24.17 3.21 4.80
C GLU A 115 -22.64 3.16 4.64
N ALA A 116 -22.07 4.07 3.87
CA ALA A 116 -20.62 4.22 3.78
C ALA A 116 -20.03 4.55 5.14
N SER A 117 -19.06 3.73 5.59
CA SER A 117 -18.39 3.91 6.88
C SER A 117 -16.95 3.46 6.82
N THR A 118 -16.12 3.96 7.74
CA THR A 118 -14.72 3.54 7.89
C THR A 118 -14.63 2.05 8.21
N ALA A 119 -15.54 1.54 9.05
CA ALA A 119 -15.62 0.12 9.41
C ALA A 119 -15.87 -0.75 8.16
N LYS A 120 -16.77 -0.32 7.27
CA LYS A 120 -17.03 -1.03 6.00
C LYS A 120 -15.82 -1.00 5.06
N LEU A 121 -15.09 0.10 5.00
CA LEU A 121 -13.84 0.19 4.24
C LEU A 121 -12.77 -0.75 4.81
N LEU A 122 -12.63 -0.83 6.12
CA LEU A 122 -11.69 -1.75 6.77
C LEU A 122 -12.03 -3.21 6.46
N GLU A 123 -13.31 -3.60 6.49
CA GLU A 123 -13.75 -4.95 6.10
C GLU A 123 -13.34 -5.30 4.66
N LEU A 124 -13.54 -4.37 3.71
CA LEU A 124 -13.14 -4.56 2.31
C LEU A 124 -11.62 -4.64 2.15
N ILE A 125 -10.88 -3.81 2.86
CA ILE A 125 -9.41 -3.84 2.88
C ILE A 125 -8.91 -5.16 3.45
N ASP A 126 -9.50 -5.66 4.53
CA ASP A 126 -9.13 -6.96 5.13
C ASP A 126 -9.36 -8.11 4.14
N LYS A 127 -10.44 -8.07 3.39
CA LYS A 127 -10.72 -9.04 2.33
C LYS A 127 -9.69 -8.98 1.21
N ASP A 128 -9.31 -7.79 0.77
CA ASP A 128 -8.27 -7.62 -0.24
C ASP A 128 -6.91 -8.14 0.26
N LEU A 129 -6.56 -7.86 1.51
CA LEU A 129 -5.29 -8.29 2.10
C LEU A 129 -5.23 -9.79 2.40
N SER A 130 -6.36 -10.41 2.75
CA SER A 130 -6.41 -11.83 3.10
C SER A 130 -6.65 -12.75 1.90
N VAL A 131 -7.33 -12.28 0.85
CA VAL A 131 -7.71 -13.08 -0.32
C VAL A 131 -7.16 -12.51 -1.62
N GLY A 132 -7.43 -11.23 -1.91
CA GLY A 132 -7.12 -10.62 -3.20
C GLY A 132 -5.63 -10.59 -3.52
N TYR A 133 -4.82 -10.01 -2.63
CA TYR A 133 -3.37 -9.93 -2.83
C TYR A 133 -2.66 -11.28 -2.82
N PRO A 134 -2.94 -12.22 -1.88
CA PRO A 134 -2.36 -13.56 -1.94
C PRO A 134 -2.65 -14.27 -3.27
N TYR A 135 -3.90 -14.22 -3.74
CA TYR A 135 -4.28 -14.81 -5.02
C TYR A 135 -3.57 -14.14 -6.20
N GLY A 136 -3.60 -12.80 -6.29
CA GLY A 136 -2.94 -12.06 -7.37
C GLY A 136 -1.43 -12.29 -7.41
N ASN A 137 -0.77 -12.36 -6.25
CA ASN A 137 0.66 -12.68 -6.13
C ASN A 137 0.97 -14.09 -6.60
N ALA A 138 0.12 -15.09 -6.27
CA ALA A 138 0.30 -16.46 -6.71
C ALA A 138 0.21 -16.57 -8.23
N ILE A 139 -0.84 -16.02 -8.86
CA ILE A 139 -1.02 -16.04 -10.32
C ILE A 139 0.14 -15.33 -11.05
N ALA A 140 0.53 -14.15 -10.58
CA ALA A 140 1.62 -13.41 -11.19
C ALA A 140 2.98 -14.13 -11.04
N GLY A 141 3.15 -14.89 -9.95
CA GLY A 141 4.32 -15.73 -9.71
C GLY A 141 4.37 -16.95 -10.61
N GLU A 142 3.25 -17.64 -10.81
CA GLU A 142 3.13 -18.82 -11.69
C GLU A 142 3.43 -18.48 -13.16
N LYS A 143 3.00 -17.30 -13.61
CA LYS A 143 3.16 -16.84 -15.00
C LYS A 143 4.43 -16.03 -15.26
N PRO A 144 5.45 -16.07 -14.42
CA PRO A 144 6.56 -15.16 -14.18
C PRO A 144 6.33 -13.72 -14.69
N ASP A 145 5.17 -13.16 -14.36
CA ASP A 145 4.85 -11.77 -14.70
C ASP A 145 5.47 -10.81 -13.69
N ARG A 146 6.69 -10.36 -14.00
CA ARG A 146 7.44 -9.40 -13.15
C ARG A 146 6.73 -8.04 -13.02
N GLY A 147 5.99 -7.62 -14.05
CA GLY A 147 5.21 -6.38 -14.03
C GLY A 147 4.04 -6.50 -13.06
N GLY A 148 3.27 -7.57 -13.18
CA GLY A 148 2.17 -7.91 -12.30
C GLY A 148 2.61 -8.06 -10.84
N LEU A 149 3.67 -8.82 -10.57
CA LEU A 149 4.25 -8.95 -9.22
C LEU A 149 4.65 -7.59 -8.61
N ARG A 150 5.29 -6.73 -9.40
CA ARG A 150 5.67 -5.39 -8.92
C ARG A 150 4.44 -4.54 -8.59
N CYS A 151 3.42 -4.61 -9.42
CA CYS A 151 2.16 -3.90 -9.22
C CYS A 151 1.47 -4.37 -7.94
N GLN A 152 1.35 -5.69 -7.75
CA GLN A 152 0.78 -6.31 -6.55
C GLN A 152 1.53 -5.89 -5.28
N VAL A 153 2.85 -6.00 -5.27
CA VAL A 153 3.67 -5.62 -4.11
C VAL A 153 3.50 -4.13 -3.75
N TRP A 154 3.40 -3.25 -4.73
CA TRP A 154 3.22 -1.83 -4.46
C TRP A 154 1.81 -1.51 -3.94
N SER A 155 0.78 -2.06 -4.58
CA SER A 155 -0.62 -1.85 -4.15
C SER A 155 -0.85 -2.44 -2.76
N GLU A 156 -0.39 -3.66 -2.49
CA GLU A 156 -0.53 -4.28 -1.18
C GLU A 156 0.09 -3.42 -0.07
N LYS A 157 1.29 -2.86 -0.29
CA LYS A 157 1.93 -1.96 0.68
C LYS A 157 1.08 -0.71 0.95
N VAL A 158 0.52 -0.11 -0.10
CA VAL A 158 -0.35 1.06 0.04
C VAL A 158 -1.63 0.68 0.78
N THR A 159 -2.25 -0.46 0.44
CA THR A 159 -3.47 -0.94 1.11
C THR A 159 -3.25 -1.22 2.60
N ARG A 160 -2.12 -1.84 2.97
CA ARG A 160 -1.74 -2.04 4.39
C ARG A 160 -1.52 -0.73 5.12
N MET A 161 -0.91 0.25 4.48
CA MET A 161 -0.74 1.58 5.07
C MET A 161 -2.10 2.27 5.28
N LEU A 162 -3.01 2.19 4.30
CA LEU A 162 -4.37 2.72 4.43
C LEU A 162 -5.14 2.01 5.55
N GLN A 163 -5.04 0.68 5.67
CA GLN A 163 -5.60 -0.07 6.79
C GLN A 163 -5.13 0.50 8.14
N SER A 164 -3.82 0.69 8.29
CA SER A 164 -3.24 1.23 9.53
C SER A 164 -3.75 2.65 9.83
N LEU A 165 -3.85 3.51 8.82
CA LEU A 165 -4.35 4.88 8.99
C LEU A 165 -5.84 4.89 9.38
N LEU A 166 -6.67 4.09 8.71
CA LEU A 166 -8.10 3.99 8.99
C LEU A 166 -8.36 3.40 10.39
N THR A 167 -7.59 2.38 10.78
CA THR A 167 -7.68 1.81 12.14
C THR A 167 -7.34 2.85 13.21
N ARG A 168 -6.32 3.67 12.97
CA ARG A 168 -6.00 4.78 13.85
C ARG A 168 -7.10 5.84 13.87
N TYR A 169 -7.66 6.15 12.72
CA TYR A 169 -8.76 7.12 12.63
C TYR A 169 -10.00 6.67 13.40
N GLU A 170 -10.34 5.37 13.37
CA GLU A 170 -11.42 4.79 14.18
C GLU A 170 -11.20 5.01 15.69
N SER A 171 -9.95 4.97 16.15
CA SER A 171 -9.62 5.12 17.58
C SER A 171 -9.34 6.55 18.01
N GLU A 172 -8.71 7.36 17.17
CA GLU A 172 -8.23 8.71 17.49
C GLU A 172 -9.13 9.83 16.92
N GLY A 173 -9.92 9.51 15.87
CA GLY A 173 -10.71 10.48 15.13
C GLY A 173 -9.85 11.56 14.51
N ASP A 174 -10.39 12.77 14.37
CA ASP A 174 -9.70 13.92 13.76
C ASP A 174 -8.45 14.35 14.55
N LYS A 175 -8.29 13.90 15.80
CA LYS A 175 -7.10 14.18 16.61
C LYS A 175 -5.81 13.67 15.97
N MET A 176 -5.88 12.59 15.18
CA MET A 176 -4.71 12.08 14.48
C MET A 176 -4.15 13.07 13.44
N LEU A 177 -4.93 14.07 13.03
CA LEU A 177 -4.57 15.09 12.04
C LEU A 177 -4.15 16.41 12.69
N GLU A 178 -4.34 16.55 14.01
CA GLU A 178 -3.95 17.75 14.73
C GLU A 178 -2.43 17.95 14.68
N ASN A 179 -2.01 19.16 14.31
CA ASN A 179 -0.60 19.55 14.20
C ASN A 179 0.24 18.63 13.30
N THR A 180 -0.39 17.99 12.33
CA THR A 180 0.27 17.07 11.40
C THR A 180 -0.10 17.41 9.96
N GLY A 181 0.91 17.59 9.09
CA GLY A 181 0.68 17.67 7.66
C GLY A 181 0.42 16.29 7.06
N VAL A 182 -0.51 16.21 6.12
CA VAL A 182 -0.75 14.99 5.33
C VAL A 182 -0.13 15.15 3.95
N TRP A 183 0.69 14.19 3.55
CA TRP A 183 1.42 14.21 2.29
C TRP A 183 1.13 12.94 1.50
N VAL A 184 0.88 13.07 0.21
CA VAL A 184 0.55 11.94 -0.67
C VAL A 184 1.51 11.86 -1.84
N CYS A 185 2.10 10.68 -2.03
CA CYS A 185 2.90 10.40 -3.22
C CYS A 185 2.00 10.28 -4.46
N THR A 186 2.17 11.18 -5.42
CA THR A 186 1.35 11.23 -6.64
C THR A 186 1.60 10.06 -7.61
N VAL A 187 2.62 9.25 -7.36
CA VAL A 187 2.99 8.09 -8.19
C VAL A 187 2.58 6.77 -7.53
N GLY A 188 2.94 6.59 -6.26
CA GLY A 188 2.71 5.34 -5.53
C GLY A 188 1.50 5.36 -4.61
N GLY A 189 0.84 6.50 -4.41
CA GLY A 189 -0.33 6.62 -3.53
C GLY A 189 -0.02 6.52 -2.02
N TRP A 190 1.26 6.44 -1.63
CA TRP A 190 1.63 6.35 -0.21
C TRP A 190 1.32 7.64 0.53
N VAL A 191 0.69 7.52 1.68
CA VAL A 191 0.32 8.65 2.55
C VAL A 191 1.32 8.76 3.70
N TYR A 192 1.71 9.98 4.01
CA TYR A 192 2.60 10.32 5.12
C TYR A 192 1.91 11.32 6.05
N GLY A 193 2.10 11.14 7.35
CA GLY A 193 1.84 12.17 8.35
C GLY A 193 3.16 12.78 8.82
N GLY A 194 3.23 14.10 8.97
CA GLY A 194 4.39 14.80 9.47
C GLY A 194 4.51 16.24 8.95
N ASP A 195 5.51 16.96 9.45
CA ASP A 195 5.69 18.39 9.12
C ASP A 195 6.17 18.63 7.69
N MET A 196 6.88 17.65 7.12
CA MET A 196 7.45 17.74 5.77
C MET A 196 7.37 16.40 5.02
N ALA A 197 7.40 16.49 3.69
CA ALA A 197 7.50 15.31 2.84
C ALA A 197 8.84 14.59 3.08
N PRO A 198 8.87 13.25 3.08
CA PRO A 198 10.12 12.51 3.10
C PRO A 198 10.91 12.72 1.81
N GLU A 199 12.23 12.54 1.86
CA GLU A 199 13.09 12.70 0.68
C GLU A 199 12.71 11.74 -0.45
N LEU A 200 12.36 10.49 -0.11
CA LEU A 200 11.99 9.45 -1.05
C LEU A 200 10.70 8.75 -0.61
N CYS A 201 9.86 8.39 -1.57
CA CYS A 201 8.68 7.59 -1.29
C CYS A 201 9.06 6.18 -0.80
N ALA A 202 8.46 5.72 0.29
CA ALA A 202 8.70 4.40 0.88
C ALA A 202 8.46 3.24 -0.11
N VAL A 203 7.49 3.40 -1.01
CA VAL A 203 7.08 2.36 -1.97
C VAL A 203 7.80 2.47 -3.31
N CYS A 204 7.63 3.58 -4.02
CA CYS A 204 8.10 3.71 -5.40
C CYS A 204 9.42 4.44 -5.56
N LYS A 205 10.02 4.90 -4.44
CA LYS A 205 11.34 5.55 -4.40
C LYS A 205 11.49 6.83 -5.23
N VAL A 206 10.36 7.45 -5.60
CA VAL A 206 10.40 8.77 -6.24
C VAL A 206 10.79 9.87 -5.24
N PRO A 207 11.43 10.95 -5.69
CA PRO A 207 11.86 12.04 -4.83
C PRO A 207 10.70 12.88 -4.30
N SER A 208 10.95 13.66 -3.24
CA SER A 208 9.98 14.45 -2.48
C SER A 208 9.11 15.37 -3.32
N TRP A 209 9.60 15.91 -4.43
CA TRP A 209 8.82 16.78 -5.31
C TRP A 209 7.62 16.07 -6.01
N LYS A 210 7.57 14.74 -5.96
CA LYS A 210 6.40 13.93 -6.35
C LYS A 210 5.45 13.65 -5.19
N ILE A 211 5.72 14.18 -4.01
CA ILE A 211 4.90 14.02 -2.81
C ILE A 211 4.26 15.37 -2.51
N LYS A 212 2.94 15.43 -2.57
CA LYS A 212 2.18 16.69 -2.39
C LYS A 212 1.54 16.73 -1.02
N LYS A 213 1.55 17.92 -0.41
CA LYS A 213 0.75 18.22 0.76
C LYS A 213 -0.72 18.23 0.38
N MET A 214 -1.55 17.59 1.21
CA MET A 214 -3.00 17.67 1.10
C MET A 214 -3.49 18.87 1.93
N GLU A 215 -4.45 19.59 1.39
CA GLU A 215 -5.12 20.72 2.04
C GLU A 215 -6.29 20.25 2.89
#